data_2de9319e864dd2a41070b180c6d22d56
#
_entry.id   2de9319e864dd2a41070b180c6d22d56
#
_cell.length_a   1.000
_cell.length_b   1.000
_cell.length_c   1.000
_cell.angle_alpha   90.00
_cell.angle_beta   90.00
_cell.angle_gamma   90.00
#
_symmetry.space_group_name_H-M   'P 1'
#
loop_
_entity.id
_entity.type
_entity.pdbx_description
1 polymer ?
#
loop_
_entity_poly.entity_id
_entity_poly.type
_entity_poly.pdbx_seq_one_letter_code
_entity_poly.pdbx_strand_id
1 'polypeptide(L)'
;MENIDVMVLRAVAAWRSSGQRALLATVIRTWGSSPRPIGSIMALCETGAVVGSVSGGCIEDDLIDRYTKAYAIAARTAQTSQSKDDLNSTASLPLNPQELPSGPPQSVKYGISADEAHRFGLPCGGTLELLLEFDPDAESLKELIKGLEAGQLIQRQVNLKTGEVNLLPCNNPAELSIDSQNLTNTFGPEYRMLLIGAGQMAEYLATMAKFNGFAVTVCDPREEYSGAWSVQGVALSKEMPDDMVKTFKPDRRSCVIALSHDPKLDDLALLEALESEAFYVGAIGSRRNNLARKERLQEHFEVSAQNIARLRGPIGFYIGSKTPAEIAVSIMAEVLAVKNKVPIAKEHDVMHAKNSQLS
;
A
#
# COMPACT_ATOMS: atom_id res chain seq x y z
N MET A 1 8.39 -8.13 4.31
CA MET A 1 7.55 -8.32 3.12
C MET A 1 7.43 -6.98 2.43
N GLU A 2 7.49 -6.95 1.13
CA GLU A 2 7.44 -5.71 0.35
C GLU A 2 6.01 -5.23 0.15
N ASN A 3 5.86 -3.95 -0.18
CA ASN A 3 4.60 -3.40 -0.66
C ASN A 3 4.18 -4.18 -1.91
N ILE A 4 2.90 -4.52 -2.02
CA ILE A 4 2.35 -5.31 -3.13
C ILE A 4 2.63 -4.65 -4.49
N ASP A 5 2.58 -3.33 -4.59
CA ASP A 5 2.85 -2.60 -5.83
C ASP A 5 4.29 -2.80 -6.30
N VAL A 6 5.26 -2.73 -5.37
CA VAL A 6 6.68 -2.99 -5.69
C VAL A 6 6.86 -4.43 -6.16
N MET A 7 6.17 -5.41 -5.55
CA MET A 7 6.22 -6.81 -5.99
C MET A 7 5.67 -6.97 -7.41
N VAL A 8 4.54 -6.33 -7.73
CA VAL A 8 3.92 -6.35 -9.06
C VAL A 8 4.87 -5.73 -10.09
N LEU A 9 5.38 -4.52 -9.82
CA LEU A 9 6.27 -3.81 -10.73
C LEU A 9 7.57 -4.58 -10.98
N ARG A 10 8.15 -5.21 -9.95
CA ARG A 10 9.35 -6.07 -10.09
C ARG A 10 9.09 -7.29 -10.95
N ALA A 11 7.94 -7.94 -10.79
CA ALA A 11 7.59 -9.09 -11.61
C ALA A 11 7.54 -8.71 -13.09
N VAL A 12 6.85 -7.63 -13.43
CA VAL A 12 6.78 -7.13 -14.82
C VAL A 12 8.18 -6.78 -15.33
N ALA A 13 8.97 -6.01 -14.56
CA ALA A 13 10.32 -5.62 -14.95
C ALA A 13 11.24 -6.83 -15.18
N ALA A 14 11.14 -7.87 -14.35
CA ALA A 14 11.90 -9.11 -14.49
C ALA A 14 11.50 -9.88 -15.75
N TRP A 15 10.20 -10.08 -15.99
CA TRP A 15 9.70 -10.76 -17.20
C TRP A 15 10.10 -10.02 -18.46
N ARG A 16 9.90 -8.69 -18.52
CA ARG A 16 10.30 -7.87 -19.66
C ARG A 16 11.81 -7.90 -19.91
N SER A 17 12.63 -7.86 -18.85
CA SER A 17 14.09 -7.94 -18.95
C SER A 17 14.58 -9.31 -19.44
N SER A 18 13.82 -10.38 -19.20
CA SER A 18 14.12 -11.73 -19.72
C SER A 18 13.55 -11.98 -21.13
N GLY A 19 12.98 -10.95 -21.78
CA GLY A 19 12.40 -11.04 -23.12
C GLY A 19 10.98 -11.62 -23.16
N GLN A 20 10.37 -11.91 -22.01
CA GLN A 20 8.99 -12.39 -21.94
C GLN A 20 8.01 -11.23 -22.12
N ARG A 21 6.87 -11.51 -22.70
CA ARG A 21 5.77 -10.55 -22.80
C ARG A 21 5.01 -10.47 -21.49
N ALA A 22 4.56 -9.28 -21.15
CA ALA A 22 3.84 -9.04 -19.91
C ALA A 22 2.77 -7.96 -20.09
N LEU A 23 1.74 -8.08 -19.26
CA LEU A 23 0.63 -7.13 -19.14
C LEU A 23 0.65 -6.53 -17.74
N LEU A 24 0.52 -5.21 -17.64
CA LEU A 24 0.24 -4.50 -16.41
C LEU A 24 -1.19 -3.98 -16.46
N ALA A 25 -2.04 -4.46 -15.56
CA ALA A 25 -3.43 -4.01 -15.42
C ALA A 25 -3.55 -3.08 -14.21
N THR A 26 -4.22 -1.94 -14.39
CA THR A 26 -4.48 -0.95 -13.33
C THR A 26 -5.98 -0.72 -13.20
N VAL A 27 -6.52 -0.77 -11.98
CA VAL A 27 -7.91 -0.38 -11.69
C VAL A 27 -8.03 1.14 -11.84
N ILE A 28 -8.78 1.60 -12.83
CA ILE A 28 -8.92 3.04 -13.12
C ILE A 28 -10.25 3.62 -12.68
N ARG A 29 -11.30 2.81 -12.60
CA ARG A 29 -12.61 3.21 -12.08
C ARG A 29 -13.35 2.03 -11.48
N THR A 30 -14.18 2.33 -10.47
CA THR A 30 -15.07 1.37 -9.83
C THR A 30 -16.44 1.99 -9.59
N TRP A 31 -17.51 1.21 -9.71
CA TRP A 31 -18.87 1.59 -9.37
C TRP A 31 -19.51 0.51 -8.50
N GLY A 32 -20.16 0.91 -7.43
CA GLY A 32 -20.67 -0.02 -6.42
C GLY A 32 -19.57 -0.62 -5.54
N SER A 33 -19.82 -1.80 -4.99
CA SER A 33 -18.81 -2.51 -4.18
C SER A 33 -17.73 -3.08 -5.07
N SER A 34 -16.49 -2.64 -4.88
CA SER A 34 -15.33 -3.20 -5.55
C SER A 34 -14.41 -3.88 -4.53
N PRO A 35 -13.91 -5.08 -4.81
CA PRO A 35 -12.98 -5.78 -3.91
C PRO A 35 -11.59 -5.15 -3.86
N ARG A 36 -11.26 -4.30 -4.84
CA ARG A 36 -9.97 -3.58 -4.91
C ARG A 36 -10.20 -2.08 -5.16
N PRO A 37 -9.43 -1.20 -4.49
CA PRO A 37 -9.52 0.23 -4.71
C PRO A 37 -8.95 0.65 -6.07
N ILE A 38 -9.34 1.84 -6.52
CA ILE A 38 -8.73 2.52 -7.66
C ILE A 38 -7.21 2.67 -7.41
N GLY A 39 -6.40 2.45 -8.45
CA GLY A 39 -4.94 2.43 -8.37
C GLY A 39 -4.34 1.05 -8.11
N SER A 40 -5.14 0.05 -7.71
CA SER A 40 -4.64 -1.32 -7.56
C SER A 40 -4.09 -1.86 -8.87
N ILE A 41 -2.97 -2.59 -8.81
CA ILE A 41 -2.29 -3.13 -9.97
C ILE A 41 -2.14 -4.66 -9.91
N MET A 42 -2.07 -5.26 -11.10
CA MET A 42 -1.80 -6.67 -11.31
C MET A 42 -0.89 -6.85 -12.52
N ALA A 43 0.05 -7.77 -12.42
CA ALA A 43 0.91 -8.20 -13.50
C ALA A 43 0.49 -9.59 -14.02
N LEU A 44 0.49 -9.78 -15.33
CA LEU A 44 0.29 -11.07 -15.99
C LEU A 44 1.41 -11.31 -17.01
N CYS A 45 2.08 -12.46 -16.89
CA CYS A 45 3.07 -12.92 -17.85
C CYS A 45 2.42 -13.74 -18.99
N GLU A 46 3.02 -13.78 -20.17
CA GLU A 46 2.61 -14.66 -21.28
C GLU A 46 2.52 -16.14 -20.88
N THR A 47 3.25 -16.56 -19.86
CA THR A 47 3.22 -17.94 -19.33
C THR A 47 2.03 -18.23 -18.42
N GLY A 48 1.23 -17.21 -18.08
CA GLY A 48 0.11 -17.32 -17.15
C GLY A 48 0.48 -17.01 -15.69
N ALA A 49 1.74 -16.66 -15.40
CA ALA A 49 2.13 -16.24 -14.06
C ALA A 49 1.51 -14.87 -13.71
N VAL A 50 0.95 -14.75 -12.51
CA VAL A 50 0.26 -13.54 -12.02
C VAL A 50 0.86 -13.08 -10.70
N VAL A 51 0.99 -11.75 -10.54
CA VAL A 51 1.35 -11.10 -9.29
C VAL A 51 0.43 -9.91 -9.07
N GLY A 52 -0.09 -9.75 -7.86
CA GLY A 52 -1.09 -8.73 -7.54
C GLY A 52 -2.52 -9.17 -7.83
N SER A 53 -3.48 -8.24 -7.74
CA SER A 53 -4.90 -8.53 -7.96
C SER A 53 -5.69 -7.25 -8.22
N VAL A 54 -6.68 -7.33 -9.11
CA VAL A 54 -7.60 -6.23 -9.46
C VAL A 54 -9.05 -6.49 -9.03
N SER A 55 -9.41 -7.76 -8.76
CA SER A 55 -10.78 -8.13 -8.39
C SER A 55 -10.88 -9.14 -7.24
N GLY A 56 -9.84 -9.90 -7.00
CA GLY A 56 -9.80 -10.99 -6.02
C GLY A 56 -10.14 -12.37 -6.59
N GLY A 57 -10.12 -12.55 -7.93
CA GLY A 57 -10.22 -13.88 -8.55
C GLY A 57 -10.75 -13.89 -9.99
N CYS A 58 -12.04 -13.76 -10.22
CA CYS A 58 -12.68 -14.08 -11.49
C CYS A 58 -12.24 -13.21 -12.70
N ILE A 59 -11.92 -11.94 -12.46
CA ILE A 59 -11.40 -11.07 -13.55
C ILE A 59 -9.97 -11.46 -13.90
N GLU A 60 -9.19 -11.84 -12.90
CA GLU A 60 -7.85 -12.37 -13.07
C GLU A 60 -7.88 -13.62 -13.97
N ASP A 61 -8.79 -14.55 -13.71
CA ASP A 61 -8.95 -15.78 -14.49
C ASP A 61 -9.35 -15.48 -15.95
N ASP A 62 -10.24 -14.51 -16.18
CA ASP A 62 -10.61 -14.06 -17.54
C ASP A 62 -9.42 -13.45 -18.27
N LEU A 63 -8.62 -12.61 -17.59
CA LEU A 63 -7.43 -12.01 -18.19
C LEU A 63 -6.39 -13.09 -18.54
N ILE A 64 -6.16 -14.06 -17.65
CA ILE A 64 -5.26 -15.17 -17.90
C ILE A 64 -5.75 -15.96 -19.11
N ASP A 65 -7.02 -16.41 -19.13
CA ASP A 65 -7.58 -17.20 -20.21
C ASP A 65 -7.49 -16.46 -21.55
N ARG A 66 -7.87 -15.20 -21.58
CA ARG A 66 -7.89 -14.37 -22.78
C ARG A 66 -6.49 -14.12 -23.34
N TYR A 67 -5.56 -13.69 -22.51
CA TYR A 67 -4.25 -13.25 -22.98
C TYR A 67 -3.24 -14.37 -23.07
N THR A 68 -3.25 -15.37 -22.18
CA THR A 68 -2.34 -16.52 -22.27
C THR A 68 -2.63 -17.38 -23.51
N LYS A 69 -3.91 -17.59 -23.84
CA LYS A 69 -4.28 -18.29 -25.09
C LYS A 69 -3.84 -17.53 -26.33
N ALA A 70 -3.98 -16.21 -26.34
CA ALA A 70 -3.52 -15.36 -27.43
C ALA A 70 -2.01 -15.48 -27.66
N TYR A 71 -1.22 -15.45 -26.58
CA TYR A 71 0.23 -15.64 -26.65
C TYR A 71 0.63 -17.04 -27.15
N ALA A 72 -0.05 -18.09 -26.70
CA ALA A 72 0.21 -19.46 -27.15
C ALA A 72 -0.11 -19.66 -28.65
N ILE A 73 -1.17 -19.04 -29.13
CA ILE A 73 -1.56 -19.10 -30.57
C ILE A 73 -0.50 -18.40 -31.44
N ALA A 74 -0.06 -17.21 -31.04
CA ALA A 74 0.95 -16.48 -31.81
C ALA A 74 2.32 -17.16 -31.83
N ALA A 75 2.74 -17.78 -30.73
CA ALA A 75 3.97 -18.56 -30.68
C ALA A 75 3.94 -19.74 -31.68
N ARG A 76 2.81 -20.41 -31.79
CA ARG A 76 2.60 -21.49 -32.77
C ARG A 76 2.61 -20.99 -34.22
N THR A 77 1.98 -19.84 -34.50
CA THR A 77 1.94 -19.25 -35.84
C THR A 77 3.32 -18.79 -36.29
N ALA A 78 4.13 -18.22 -35.38
CA ALA A 78 5.50 -17.83 -35.67
C ALA A 78 6.42 -19.02 -35.96
N GLN A 79 6.23 -20.17 -35.33
CA GLN A 79 6.97 -21.41 -35.58
C GLN A 79 6.58 -22.06 -36.93
N THR A 80 5.30 -21.99 -37.33
CA THR A 80 4.83 -22.54 -38.63
C THR A 80 5.24 -21.69 -39.83
N SER A 81 5.50 -20.41 -39.65
CA SER A 81 6.02 -19.56 -40.73
C SER A 81 7.50 -19.78 -41.03
N GLN A 82 8.25 -20.47 -40.16
CA GLN A 82 9.64 -20.87 -40.40
C GLN A 82 9.81 -22.25 -41.08
N SER A 83 8.77 -23.08 -41.12
CA SER A 83 8.76 -24.37 -41.84
C SER A 83 7.82 -24.29 -43.07
N LYS A 84 8.33 -23.71 -44.13
CA LYS A 84 7.73 -23.91 -45.47
C LYS A 84 8.24 -25.23 -46.01
N ASP A 85 7.58 -26.31 -45.67
CA ASP A 85 7.50 -27.56 -46.42
C ASP A 85 6.60 -28.51 -45.63
N ASP A 86 5.28 -28.44 -45.90
CA ASP A 86 4.35 -29.55 -45.88
C ASP A 86 2.93 -29.05 -46.19
N LEU A 87 2.63 -29.12 -47.48
CA LEU A 87 1.28 -29.01 -48.04
C LEU A 87 0.60 -30.36 -47.82
N ASN A 88 -0.32 -30.45 -46.88
CA ASN A 88 -1.58 -31.20 -46.90
C ASN A 88 -2.04 -31.56 -45.50
N SER A 89 -2.87 -30.74 -44.89
CA SER A 89 -3.92 -31.22 -44.00
C SER A 89 -5.05 -30.17 -43.94
N THR A 90 -6.20 -30.57 -44.45
CA THR A 90 -7.49 -29.89 -44.27
C THR A 90 -7.89 -29.96 -42.80
N ALA A 91 -7.43 -29.01 -42.01
CA ALA A 91 -7.97 -28.72 -40.70
C ALA A 91 -8.68 -27.38 -40.76
N SER A 92 -9.95 -27.37 -40.37
CA SER A 92 -10.82 -26.20 -40.20
C SER A 92 -10.05 -24.99 -39.72
N LEU A 93 -10.11 -23.88 -40.48
CA LEU A 93 -9.53 -22.58 -40.13
C LEU A 93 -9.95 -22.21 -38.71
N PRO A 94 -9.01 -22.01 -37.79
CA PRO A 94 -9.34 -21.42 -36.48
C PRO A 94 -9.77 -19.99 -36.74
N LEU A 95 -10.79 -19.57 -35.97
CA LEU A 95 -11.22 -18.19 -35.78
C LEU A 95 -10.01 -17.25 -35.86
N ASN A 96 -10.14 -16.16 -36.61
CA ASN A 96 -9.13 -15.10 -36.75
C ASN A 96 -8.24 -15.01 -35.54
N PRO A 97 -6.91 -15.27 -35.61
CA PRO A 97 -6.05 -15.08 -34.48
C PRO A 97 -6.16 -13.60 -34.10
N GLN A 98 -6.76 -13.34 -32.93
CA GLN A 98 -6.70 -11.99 -32.37
C GLN A 98 -5.22 -11.64 -32.33
N GLU A 99 -4.83 -10.59 -33.06
CA GLU A 99 -3.47 -10.08 -32.99
C GLU A 99 -3.06 -9.97 -31.54
N LEU A 100 -1.85 -10.42 -31.21
CA LEU A 100 -1.32 -10.28 -29.87
C LEU A 100 -1.52 -8.85 -29.44
N PRO A 101 -2.10 -8.62 -28.26
CA PRO A 101 -2.27 -7.28 -27.79
C PRO A 101 -0.90 -6.60 -27.68
N SER A 102 -0.71 -5.58 -28.47
CA SER A 102 0.49 -4.76 -28.55
C SER A 102 0.07 -3.34 -28.89
N GLY A 103 0.91 -2.37 -28.56
CA GLY A 103 0.62 -0.97 -28.86
C GLY A 103 0.10 -0.19 -27.63
N PRO A 104 -0.70 0.86 -27.85
CA PRO A 104 -1.11 1.75 -26.79
C PRO A 104 -1.97 1.04 -25.73
N PRO A 105 -2.03 1.58 -24.52
CA PRO A 105 -2.87 1.06 -23.45
C PRO A 105 -4.35 0.98 -23.86
N GLN A 106 -5.05 -0.04 -23.37
CA GLN A 106 -6.46 -0.28 -23.67
C GLN A 106 -7.30 -0.29 -22.39
N SER A 107 -8.49 0.30 -22.45
CA SER A 107 -9.46 0.22 -21.35
C SER A 107 -10.40 -0.96 -21.56
N VAL A 108 -10.63 -1.74 -20.50
CA VAL A 108 -11.57 -2.88 -20.48
C VAL A 108 -12.51 -2.74 -19.29
N LYS A 109 -13.81 -2.95 -19.52
CA LYS A 109 -14.87 -2.89 -18.50
C LYS A 109 -15.42 -4.27 -18.20
N TYR A 110 -15.67 -4.53 -16.93
CA TYR A 110 -16.29 -5.75 -16.40
C TYR A 110 -17.52 -5.41 -15.56
N GLY A 111 -18.53 -6.29 -15.58
CA GLY A 111 -19.75 -6.13 -14.77
C GLY A 111 -20.75 -5.13 -15.35
N ILE A 112 -20.82 -4.96 -16.69
CA ILE A 112 -21.74 -4.03 -17.35
C ILE A 112 -23.19 -4.50 -17.21
N SER A 113 -23.44 -5.82 -17.18
CA SER A 113 -24.74 -6.43 -16.93
C SER A 113 -24.76 -7.20 -15.60
N ALA A 114 -25.95 -7.47 -15.05
CA ALA A 114 -26.10 -8.25 -13.81
C ALA A 114 -25.55 -9.68 -13.98
N ASP A 115 -25.76 -10.31 -15.14
CA ASP A 115 -25.25 -11.65 -15.44
C ASP A 115 -23.72 -11.66 -15.54
N GLU A 116 -23.14 -10.64 -16.15
CA GLU A 116 -21.70 -10.46 -16.25
C GLU A 116 -21.07 -10.15 -14.89
N ALA A 117 -21.69 -9.26 -14.09
CA ALA A 117 -21.26 -8.97 -12.74
C ALA A 117 -21.24 -10.24 -11.86
N HIS A 118 -22.29 -11.07 -11.96
CA HIS A 118 -22.35 -12.35 -11.26
C HIS A 118 -21.25 -13.32 -11.73
N ARG A 119 -21.02 -13.42 -13.05
CA ARG A 119 -20.00 -14.28 -13.65
C ARG A 119 -18.59 -13.90 -13.18
N PHE A 120 -18.31 -12.61 -13.03
CA PHE A 120 -16.98 -12.11 -12.62
C PHE A 120 -16.85 -11.86 -11.10
N GLY A 121 -17.72 -12.47 -10.30
CA GLY A 121 -17.63 -12.37 -8.85
C GLY A 121 -17.84 -10.96 -8.29
N LEU A 122 -18.66 -10.16 -8.97
CA LEU A 122 -19.12 -8.83 -8.55
C LEU A 122 -20.59 -8.91 -8.08
N PRO A 123 -20.90 -9.63 -7.00
CA PRO A 123 -22.26 -10.03 -6.61
C PRO A 123 -23.17 -8.84 -6.30
N CYS A 124 -22.59 -7.67 -6.04
CA CYS A 124 -23.34 -6.43 -5.73
C CYS A 124 -23.64 -5.59 -6.97
N GLY A 125 -23.48 -6.12 -8.20
CA GLY A 125 -23.71 -5.37 -9.44
C GLY A 125 -22.66 -4.27 -9.67
N GLY A 126 -21.48 -4.37 -9.09
CA GLY A 126 -20.39 -3.42 -9.29
C GLY A 126 -19.82 -3.51 -10.70
N THR A 127 -19.34 -2.39 -11.20
CA THR A 127 -18.58 -2.31 -12.46
C THR A 127 -17.15 -1.94 -12.17
N LEU A 128 -16.20 -2.59 -12.86
CA LEU A 128 -14.77 -2.34 -12.76
C LEU A 128 -14.24 -1.97 -14.15
N GLU A 129 -13.44 -0.92 -14.21
CA GLU A 129 -12.70 -0.53 -15.42
C GLU A 129 -11.21 -0.63 -15.17
N LEU A 130 -10.53 -1.36 -16.05
CA LEU A 130 -9.09 -1.56 -16.04
C LEU A 130 -8.43 -0.83 -17.19
N LEU A 131 -7.25 -0.27 -16.99
CA LEU A 131 -6.32 0.06 -18.05
C LEU A 131 -5.30 -1.07 -18.17
N LEU A 132 -5.13 -1.57 -19.37
CA LEU A 132 -4.19 -2.64 -19.73
C LEU A 132 -3.03 -2.04 -20.51
N GLU A 133 -1.83 -2.12 -19.96
CA GLU A 133 -0.58 -1.74 -20.61
C GLU A 133 0.12 -2.99 -21.09
N PHE A 134 0.36 -3.07 -22.40
CA PHE A 134 1.02 -4.21 -23.04
C PHE A 134 2.51 -3.96 -23.15
N ASP A 135 3.29 -4.92 -22.68
CA ASP A 135 4.75 -4.90 -22.73
C ASP A 135 5.38 -3.60 -22.16
N PRO A 136 5.04 -3.20 -20.92
CA PRO A 136 5.61 -1.99 -20.33
C PRO A 136 7.13 -1.98 -20.41
N ASP A 137 7.72 -0.80 -20.57
CA ASP A 137 9.16 -0.66 -20.67
C ASP A 137 9.88 -1.05 -19.38
N ALA A 138 10.82 -2.00 -19.50
CA ALA A 138 11.53 -2.55 -18.35
C ALA A 138 12.42 -1.53 -17.64
N GLU A 139 13.01 -0.59 -18.37
CA GLU A 139 13.93 0.40 -17.78
C GLU A 139 13.16 1.44 -16.99
N SER A 140 12.03 1.94 -17.50
CA SER A 140 11.16 2.86 -16.75
C SER A 140 10.61 2.21 -15.47
N LEU A 141 10.30 0.91 -15.51
CA LEU A 141 9.87 0.16 -14.31
C LEU A 141 11.01 0.02 -13.30
N LYS A 142 12.24 -0.27 -13.73
CA LYS A 142 13.41 -0.35 -12.83
C LYS A 142 13.73 1.00 -12.20
N GLU A 143 13.62 2.09 -12.94
CA GLU A 143 13.79 3.44 -12.42
C GLU A 143 12.74 3.76 -11.35
N LEU A 144 11.46 3.47 -11.63
CA LEU A 144 10.37 3.61 -10.66
C LEU A 144 10.66 2.81 -9.39
N ILE A 145 10.97 1.52 -9.51
CA ILE A 145 11.28 0.63 -8.38
C ILE A 145 12.43 1.18 -7.54
N LYS A 146 13.52 1.62 -8.18
CA LYS A 146 14.67 2.22 -7.49
C LYS A 146 14.28 3.43 -6.65
N GLY A 147 13.43 4.31 -7.19
CA GLY A 147 12.92 5.46 -6.46
C GLY A 147 12.04 5.04 -5.27
N LEU A 148 11.16 4.05 -5.46
CA LEU A 148 10.30 3.53 -4.39
C LEU A 148 11.11 2.88 -3.26
N GLU A 149 12.17 2.15 -3.59
CA GLU A 149 13.10 1.56 -2.62
C GLU A 149 13.87 2.61 -1.83
N ALA A 150 14.15 3.76 -2.45
CA ALA A 150 14.72 4.93 -1.79
C ALA A 150 13.69 5.73 -0.96
N GLY A 151 12.45 5.24 -0.85
CA GLY A 151 11.37 5.90 -0.10
C GLY A 151 10.80 7.14 -0.78
N GLN A 152 11.02 7.29 -2.09
CA GLN A 152 10.50 8.43 -2.85
C GLN A 152 9.03 8.22 -3.23
N LEU A 153 8.30 9.32 -3.32
CA LEU A 153 6.96 9.37 -3.89
C LEU A 153 7.07 9.79 -5.35
N ILE A 154 6.55 8.95 -6.26
CA ILE A 154 6.73 9.15 -7.71
C ILE A 154 5.38 9.04 -8.41
N GLN A 155 5.04 10.04 -9.20
CA GLN A 155 3.94 9.96 -10.16
C GLN A 155 4.43 9.29 -11.44
N ARG A 156 3.76 8.20 -11.80
CA ARG A 156 3.92 7.53 -13.09
C ARG A 156 2.81 7.97 -14.01
N GLN A 157 3.17 8.71 -15.05
CA GLN A 157 2.26 9.19 -16.07
C GLN A 157 2.40 8.34 -17.34
N VAL A 158 1.30 7.77 -17.81
CA VAL A 158 1.24 6.92 -18.99
C VAL A 158 0.42 7.62 -20.06
N ASN A 159 0.99 7.84 -21.23
CA ASN A 159 0.26 8.39 -22.37
C ASN A 159 -0.66 7.31 -22.96
N LEU A 160 -1.96 7.61 -23.02
CA LEU A 160 -2.99 6.64 -23.45
C LEU A 160 -2.96 6.36 -24.96
N LYS A 161 -2.29 7.20 -25.76
CA LYS A 161 -2.20 7.04 -27.23
C LYS A 161 -0.90 6.37 -27.66
N THR A 162 0.19 6.61 -26.94
CA THR A 162 1.52 6.10 -27.31
C THR A 162 2.03 4.99 -26.39
N GLY A 163 1.55 4.94 -25.14
CA GLY A 163 2.09 4.07 -24.09
C GLY A 163 3.39 4.60 -23.45
N GLU A 164 3.85 5.78 -23.87
CA GLU A 164 5.04 6.39 -23.28
C GLU A 164 4.83 6.71 -21.79
N VAL A 165 5.87 6.47 -21.00
CA VAL A 165 5.85 6.64 -19.55
C VAL A 165 6.79 7.78 -19.14
N ASN A 166 6.28 8.69 -18.29
CA ASN A 166 7.07 9.70 -17.62
C ASN A 166 7.02 9.46 -16.11
N LEU A 167 8.17 9.57 -15.44
CA LEU A 167 8.30 9.47 -13.99
C LEU A 167 8.60 10.86 -13.43
N LEU A 168 7.73 11.34 -12.53
CA LEU A 168 7.81 12.66 -11.95
C LEU A 168 7.91 12.53 -10.42
N PRO A 169 9.02 12.97 -9.80
CA PRO A 169 9.09 13.03 -8.34
C PRO A 169 8.01 13.95 -7.80
N CYS A 170 7.33 13.56 -6.73
CA CYS A 170 6.34 14.40 -6.09
C CYS A 170 6.45 14.37 -4.56
N ASN A 171 5.96 15.44 -3.92
CA ASN A 171 6.00 15.57 -2.47
C ASN A 171 4.66 15.21 -1.82
N ASN A 172 3.59 15.15 -2.60
CA ASN A 172 2.24 14.84 -2.13
C ASN A 172 1.64 13.73 -2.96
N PRO A 173 1.08 12.66 -2.34
CA PRO A 173 0.33 11.68 -3.07
C PRO A 173 -0.92 12.32 -3.64
N ALA A 174 -1.24 11.95 -4.87
CA ALA A 174 -2.50 12.29 -5.52
C ALA A 174 -3.27 11.01 -5.81
N GLU A 175 -4.59 11.08 -5.75
CA GLU A 175 -5.43 10.00 -6.25
C GLU A 175 -5.14 9.76 -7.74
N LEU A 176 -5.32 8.52 -8.18
CA LEU A 176 -5.21 8.21 -9.60
C LEU A 176 -6.12 9.13 -10.41
N SER A 177 -5.57 9.74 -11.42
CA SER A 177 -6.30 10.59 -12.36
C SER A 177 -6.13 10.09 -13.79
N ILE A 178 -7.21 10.20 -14.57
CA ILE A 178 -7.21 9.86 -15.99
C ILE A 178 -7.91 10.97 -16.76
N ASP A 179 -7.25 11.48 -17.78
CA ASP A 179 -7.80 12.46 -18.72
C ASP A 179 -7.82 11.88 -20.15
N SER A 180 -7.98 12.73 -21.15
CA SER A 180 -8.03 12.30 -22.56
C SER A 180 -6.67 11.88 -23.15
N GLN A 181 -5.57 12.15 -22.44
CA GLN A 181 -4.22 11.90 -22.93
C GLN A 181 -3.42 10.99 -22.01
N ASN A 182 -3.60 11.10 -20.70
CA ASN A 182 -2.74 10.47 -19.73
C ASN A 182 -3.53 9.78 -18.61
N LEU A 183 -2.98 8.67 -18.13
CA LEU A 183 -3.21 8.13 -16.80
C LEU A 183 -2.06 8.59 -15.91
N THR A 184 -2.37 9.16 -14.75
CA THR A 184 -1.37 9.50 -13.72
C THR A 184 -1.69 8.73 -12.45
N ASN A 185 -0.78 7.87 -12.03
CA ASN A 185 -0.87 7.14 -10.75
C ASN A 185 0.34 7.47 -9.87
N THR A 186 0.11 7.61 -8.57
CA THR A 186 1.17 7.92 -7.60
C THR A 186 1.59 6.64 -6.88
N PHE A 187 2.88 6.34 -6.93
CA PHE A 187 3.50 5.20 -6.26
C PHE A 187 4.44 5.68 -5.15
N GLY A 188 4.54 4.89 -4.09
CA GLY A 188 5.43 5.15 -2.97
C GLY A 188 4.70 5.22 -1.62
N PRO A 189 5.41 5.52 -0.54
CA PRO A 189 4.82 5.58 0.77
C PRO A 189 3.92 6.81 0.89
N GLU A 190 2.61 6.60 0.81
CA GLU A 190 1.65 7.68 1.03
C GLU A 190 1.68 8.20 2.45
N TYR A 191 1.97 7.33 3.41
CA TYR A 191 1.97 7.63 4.84
C TYR A 191 3.29 7.24 5.48
N ARG A 192 3.69 8.01 6.51
CA ARG A 192 4.91 7.78 7.27
C ARG A 192 4.57 7.49 8.73
N MET A 193 5.30 6.57 9.34
CA MET A 193 5.14 6.21 10.74
C MET A 193 6.48 6.30 11.46
N LEU A 194 6.53 7.10 12.52
CA LEU A 194 7.65 7.15 13.45
C LEU A 194 7.27 6.40 14.73
N LEU A 195 8.04 5.39 15.07
CA LEU A 195 7.90 4.63 16.31
C LEU A 195 9.05 5.00 17.25
N ILE A 196 8.73 5.37 18.48
CA ILE A 196 9.71 5.63 19.52
C ILE A 196 9.79 4.41 20.41
N GLY A 197 10.96 3.77 20.41
CA GLY A 197 11.22 2.49 21.08
C GLY A 197 11.30 1.33 20.09
N ALA A 198 12.39 0.54 20.18
CA ALA A 198 12.71 -0.59 19.31
C ALA A 198 12.42 -1.95 19.98
N GLY A 199 11.41 -2.02 20.84
CA GLY A 199 11.03 -3.27 21.51
C GLY A 199 10.17 -4.17 20.59
N GLN A 200 9.90 -5.39 21.07
CA GLN A 200 9.17 -6.43 20.34
C GLN A 200 7.81 -5.96 19.77
N MET A 201 7.07 -5.14 20.52
CA MET A 201 5.80 -4.60 20.05
C MET A 201 5.99 -3.66 18.85
N ALA A 202 7.06 -2.87 18.84
CA ALA A 202 7.40 -2.02 17.71
C ALA A 202 7.73 -2.84 16.47
N GLU A 203 8.34 -4.03 16.60
CA GLU A 203 8.59 -4.93 15.47
C GLU A 203 7.29 -5.45 14.84
N TYR A 204 6.31 -5.86 15.66
CA TYR A 204 4.99 -6.27 15.17
C TYR A 204 4.28 -5.10 14.48
N LEU A 205 4.26 -3.93 15.11
CA LEU A 205 3.59 -2.75 14.56
C LEU A 205 4.27 -2.26 13.28
N ALA A 206 5.60 -2.21 13.23
CA ALA A 206 6.37 -1.84 12.03
C ALA A 206 6.09 -2.79 10.87
N THR A 207 6.03 -4.10 11.15
CA THR A 207 5.70 -5.11 10.15
C THR A 207 4.30 -4.88 9.58
N MET A 208 3.29 -4.69 10.43
CA MET A 208 1.91 -4.41 9.99
C MET A 208 1.80 -3.09 9.22
N ALA A 209 2.49 -2.05 9.68
CA ALA A 209 2.47 -0.74 9.04
C ALA A 209 3.06 -0.80 7.61
N LYS A 210 4.15 -1.56 7.40
CA LYS A 210 4.70 -1.79 6.06
C LYS A 210 3.70 -2.46 5.12
N PHE A 211 2.93 -3.46 5.60
CA PHE A 211 1.86 -4.07 4.80
C PHE A 211 0.75 -3.09 4.44
N ASN A 212 0.52 -2.09 5.27
CA ASN A 212 -0.50 -1.06 5.06
C ASN A 212 0.05 0.18 4.35
N GLY A 213 1.23 0.09 3.69
CA GLY A 213 1.77 1.15 2.84
C GLY A 213 2.46 2.29 3.59
N PHE A 214 2.81 2.11 4.87
CA PHE A 214 3.57 3.11 5.61
C PHE A 214 5.08 2.96 5.39
N ALA A 215 5.77 4.08 5.15
CA ALA A 215 7.20 4.16 5.39
C ALA A 215 7.44 4.26 6.89
N VAL A 216 8.14 3.28 7.46
CA VAL A 216 8.36 3.19 8.90
C VAL A 216 9.78 3.58 9.26
N THR A 217 9.91 4.47 10.23
CA THR A 217 11.16 4.80 10.92
C THR A 217 11.00 4.44 12.38
N VAL A 218 12.03 3.85 12.98
CA VAL A 218 12.08 3.54 14.42
C VAL A 218 13.22 4.33 15.03
N CYS A 219 12.98 4.88 16.21
CA CYS A 219 13.96 5.61 16.97
C CYS A 219 14.08 5.01 18.37
N ASP A 220 15.28 4.56 18.72
CA ASP A 220 15.63 4.16 20.09
C ASP A 220 17.11 4.41 20.34
N PRO A 221 17.48 5.37 21.21
CA PRO A 221 18.87 5.65 21.56
C PRO A 221 19.53 4.55 22.38
N ARG A 222 18.75 3.64 22.98
CA ARG A 222 19.25 2.58 23.84
C ARG A 222 19.79 1.41 23.00
N GLU A 223 21.08 1.11 23.15
CA GLU A 223 21.78 0.09 22.37
C GLU A 223 21.18 -1.32 22.55
N GLU A 224 20.74 -1.64 23.77
CA GLU A 224 20.16 -2.95 24.12
C GLU A 224 18.85 -3.24 23.36
N TYR A 225 18.14 -2.22 22.89
CA TYR A 225 16.93 -2.38 22.08
C TYR A 225 17.23 -2.24 20.59
N SER A 226 17.96 -1.19 20.22
CA SER A 226 18.28 -0.92 18.83
C SER A 226 19.19 -1.99 18.19
N GLY A 227 20.09 -2.60 18.98
CA GLY A 227 20.97 -3.67 18.55
C GLY A 227 20.27 -5.00 18.24
N ALA A 228 19.07 -5.23 18.79
CA ALA A 228 18.28 -6.45 18.56
C ALA A 228 17.25 -6.30 17.42
N TRP A 229 17.13 -5.14 16.79
CA TRP A 229 16.13 -4.86 15.78
C TRP A 229 16.27 -5.75 14.54
N SER A 230 15.19 -6.44 14.16
CA SER A 230 15.22 -7.47 13.11
C SER A 230 14.40 -7.15 11.85
N VAL A 231 13.51 -6.13 11.89
CA VAL A 231 12.60 -5.85 10.79
C VAL A 231 13.31 -5.18 9.62
N GLN A 232 13.45 -5.90 8.52
CA GLN A 232 14.10 -5.40 7.30
C GLN A 232 13.30 -4.29 6.61
N GLY A 233 14.01 -3.34 5.98
CA GLY A 233 13.41 -2.23 5.24
C GLY A 233 12.67 -1.25 6.13
N VAL A 234 13.10 -1.10 7.38
CA VAL A 234 12.70 -0.07 8.33
C VAL A 234 13.96 0.71 8.71
N ALA A 235 13.89 2.03 8.61
CA ALA A 235 14.99 2.89 9.04
C ALA A 235 15.06 2.89 10.58
N LEU A 236 16.23 2.62 11.13
CA LEU A 236 16.49 2.65 12.57
C LEU A 236 17.41 3.82 12.88
N SER A 237 16.96 4.72 13.75
CA SER A 237 17.73 5.85 14.27
C SER A 237 18.08 5.64 15.76
N LYS A 238 19.29 6.06 16.13
CA LYS A 238 19.77 6.11 17.53
C LYS A 238 19.81 7.55 18.08
N GLU A 239 19.22 8.49 17.37
CA GLU A 239 19.08 9.87 17.82
C GLU A 239 18.18 9.96 19.07
N MET A 240 18.27 11.10 19.75
CA MET A 240 17.29 11.40 20.80
C MET A 240 15.90 11.59 20.16
N PRO A 241 14.83 11.15 20.84
CA PRO A 241 13.48 11.12 20.27
C PRO A 241 12.96 12.48 19.81
N ASP A 242 13.23 13.56 20.52
CA ASP A 242 12.88 14.93 20.13
C ASP A 242 13.61 15.38 18.88
N ASP A 243 14.92 15.13 18.77
CA ASP A 243 15.72 15.44 17.59
C ASP A 243 15.26 14.61 16.38
N MET A 244 14.92 13.34 16.62
CA MET A 244 14.36 12.47 15.58
C MET A 244 13.03 13.01 15.06
N VAL A 245 12.12 13.48 15.90
CA VAL A 245 10.85 14.08 15.46
C VAL A 245 11.10 15.35 14.64
N LYS A 246 12.03 16.21 15.06
CA LYS A 246 12.44 17.41 14.30
C LYS A 246 13.00 17.05 12.92
N THR A 247 13.86 16.03 12.85
CA THR A 247 14.43 15.53 11.59
C THR A 247 13.39 14.87 10.71
N PHE A 248 12.48 14.08 11.29
CA PHE A 248 11.39 13.40 10.60
C PHE A 248 10.37 14.37 10.00
N LYS A 249 10.18 15.54 10.59
CA LYS A 249 9.24 16.60 10.16
C LYS A 249 7.85 16.01 9.89
N PRO A 250 7.10 15.63 10.94
CA PRO A 250 5.79 15.04 10.76
C PRO A 250 4.83 16.01 10.07
N ASP A 251 4.16 15.54 9.05
CA ASP A 251 3.14 16.23 8.25
C ASP A 251 1.76 15.57 8.41
N ARG A 252 0.75 16.04 7.68
CA ARG A 252 -0.62 15.51 7.71
C ARG A 252 -0.76 14.04 7.27
N ARG A 253 0.31 13.40 6.84
CA ARG A 253 0.39 11.98 6.46
C ARG A 253 1.32 11.20 7.38
N SER A 254 1.73 11.82 8.45
CA SER A 254 2.63 11.22 9.42
C SER A 254 1.89 10.85 10.70
N CYS A 255 2.24 9.70 11.26
CA CYS A 255 1.88 9.34 12.63
C CYS A 255 3.12 9.13 13.49
N VAL A 256 3.04 9.53 14.76
CA VAL A 256 4.10 9.37 15.75
C VAL A 256 3.54 8.57 16.92
N ILE A 257 4.19 7.46 17.26
CA ILE A 257 3.72 6.52 18.27
C ILE A 257 4.83 6.22 19.28
N ALA A 258 4.60 6.57 20.53
CA ALA A 258 5.52 6.35 21.65
C ALA A 258 5.27 4.97 22.28
N LEU A 259 6.28 4.08 22.18
CA LEU A 259 6.25 2.68 22.58
C LEU A 259 7.41 2.27 23.50
N SER A 260 8.26 3.22 23.91
CA SER A 260 9.52 2.89 24.62
C SER A 260 9.31 2.40 26.04
N HIS A 261 8.15 2.66 26.62
CA HIS A 261 7.83 2.50 28.04
C HIS A 261 8.72 3.34 29.00
N ASP A 262 9.62 4.15 28.46
CA ASP A 262 10.41 5.12 29.21
C ASP A 262 9.75 6.49 29.10
N PRO A 263 9.20 7.04 30.20
CA PRO A 263 8.52 8.34 30.16
C PRO A 263 9.41 9.47 29.64
N LYS A 264 10.73 9.41 29.85
CA LYS A 264 11.65 10.45 29.38
C LYS A 264 11.74 10.45 27.85
N LEU A 265 11.92 9.28 27.24
CA LEU A 265 12.01 9.15 25.79
C LEU A 265 10.67 9.43 25.12
N ASP A 266 9.59 8.86 25.68
CA ASP A 266 8.24 9.04 25.16
C ASP A 266 7.80 10.51 25.21
N ASP A 267 7.98 11.18 26.36
CA ASP A 267 7.52 12.55 26.55
C ASP A 267 8.31 13.55 25.67
N LEU A 268 9.62 13.37 25.51
CA LEU A 268 10.44 14.18 24.59
C LEU A 268 9.91 14.13 23.15
N ALA A 269 9.63 12.92 22.64
CA ALA A 269 9.06 12.78 21.30
C ALA A 269 7.67 13.40 21.19
N LEU A 270 6.82 13.19 22.21
CA LEU A 270 5.44 13.66 22.20
C LEU A 270 5.34 15.18 22.25
N LEU A 271 6.26 15.87 22.94
CA LEU A 271 6.34 17.33 22.96
C LEU A 271 6.46 17.88 21.53
N GLU A 272 7.43 17.42 20.78
CA GLU A 272 7.64 17.86 19.39
C GLU A 272 6.54 17.37 18.44
N ALA A 273 6.06 16.13 18.63
CA ALA A 273 5.02 15.58 17.77
C ALA A 273 3.66 16.28 17.89
N LEU A 274 3.30 16.73 19.11
CA LEU A 274 2.05 17.45 19.37
C LEU A 274 2.03 18.86 18.77
N GLU A 275 3.19 19.48 18.55
CA GLU A 275 3.31 20.76 17.84
C GLU A 275 3.31 20.59 16.31
N SER A 276 3.47 19.37 15.80
CA SER A 276 3.50 19.08 14.37
C SER A 276 2.10 18.92 13.77
N GLU A 277 2.03 18.79 12.43
CA GLU A 277 0.80 18.50 11.71
C GLU A 277 0.46 16.99 11.62
N ALA A 278 1.14 16.11 12.37
CA ALA A 278 0.88 14.67 12.34
C ALA A 278 -0.62 14.35 12.48
N PHE A 279 -1.15 13.47 11.60
CA PHE A 279 -2.57 13.11 11.68
C PHE A 279 -2.89 12.25 12.91
N TYR A 280 -1.87 11.60 13.49
CA TYR A 280 -2.00 10.73 14.64
C TYR A 280 -0.77 10.88 15.55
N VAL A 281 -1.00 11.19 16.81
CA VAL A 281 0.02 11.18 17.86
C VAL A 281 -0.51 10.34 19.00
N GLY A 282 0.23 9.30 19.39
CA GLY A 282 -0.25 8.37 20.38
C GLY A 282 0.82 7.76 21.26
N ALA A 283 0.43 7.27 22.42
CA ALA A 283 1.33 6.66 23.37
C ALA A 283 0.74 5.44 24.05
N ILE A 284 1.58 4.43 24.23
CA ILE A 284 1.24 3.27 25.04
C ILE A 284 1.22 3.60 26.52
N GLY A 285 0.60 2.74 27.30
CA GLY A 285 0.60 2.78 28.76
C GLY A 285 -0.78 2.53 29.34
N SER A 286 -0.84 2.40 30.67
CA SER A 286 -2.12 2.30 31.37
C SER A 286 -2.90 3.62 31.31
N ARG A 287 -4.21 3.56 31.55
CA ARG A 287 -5.04 4.77 31.71
C ARG A 287 -4.44 5.76 32.70
N ARG A 288 -4.02 5.26 33.87
CA ARG A 288 -3.40 6.08 34.91
C ARG A 288 -2.12 6.75 34.39
N ASN A 289 -1.25 6.01 33.72
CA ASN A 289 0.00 6.56 33.20
C ASN A 289 -0.25 7.61 32.11
N ASN A 290 -1.26 7.42 31.26
CA ASN A 290 -1.61 8.39 30.22
C ASN A 290 -2.26 9.66 30.79
N LEU A 291 -3.07 9.56 31.84
CA LEU A 291 -3.58 10.73 32.55
C LEU A 291 -2.42 11.53 33.19
N ALA A 292 -1.55 10.87 33.95
CA ALA A 292 -0.38 11.51 34.54
C ALA A 292 0.59 12.11 33.51
N ARG A 293 0.68 11.47 32.30
CA ARG A 293 1.45 12.02 31.19
C ARG A 293 0.82 13.32 30.68
N LYS A 294 -0.48 13.36 30.45
CA LYS A 294 -1.19 14.56 30.00
C LYS A 294 -1.07 15.71 30.98
N GLU A 295 -1.23 15.43 32.29
CA GLU A 295 -1.03 16.40 33.36
C GLU A 295 0.41 16.94 33.32
N ARG A 296 1.40 16.08 33.25
CA ARG A 296 2.82 16.46 33.22
C ARG A 296 3.18 17.31 32.00
N LEU A 297 2.66 16.96 30.82
CA LEU A 297 2.88 17.72 29.58
C LEU A 297 2.24 19.12 29.64
N GLN A 298 1.09 19.27 30.30
CA GLN A 298 0.43 20.56 30.47
C GLN A 298 1.12 21.42 31.56
N GLU A 299 1.43 20.84 32.73
CA GLU A 299 1.90 21.59 33.88
C GLU A 299 3.39 21.97 33.81
N HIS A 300 4.20 21.11 33.21
CA HIS A 300 5.66 21.31 33.18
C HIS A 300 6.22 21.73 31.83
N PHE A 301 5.48 21.49 30.77
CA PHE A 301 5.94 21.80 29.40
C PHE A 301 4.99 22.73 28.65
N GLU A 302 3.99 23.28 29.32
CA GLU A 302 3.07 24.30 28.81
C GLU A 302 2.37 23.89 27.49
N VAL A 303 2.23 22.57 27.24
CA VAL A 303 1.52 22.08 26.04
C VAL A 303 0.07 22.51 26.10
N SER A 304 -0.42 23.14 25.05
CA SER A 304 -1.77 23.69 24.99
C SER A 304 -2.84 22.59 25.15
N ALA A 305 -3.99 22.94 25.76
CA ALA A 305 -5.10 22.01 25.91
C ALA A 305 -5.57 21.44 24.53
N GLN A 306 -5.46 22.23 23.47
CA GLN A 306 -5.77 21.80 22.10
C GLN A 306 -4.80 20.71 21.62
N ASN A 307 -3.51 20.85 21.86
CA ASN A 307 -2.50 19.86 21.50
C ASN A 307 -2.62 18.61 22.35
N ILE A 308 -2.85 18.75 23.65
CA ILE A 308 -3.12 17.60 24.56
C ILE A 308 -4.34 16.80 24.10
N ALA A 309 -5.39 17.43 23.60
CA ALA A 309 -6.57 16.73 23.07
C ALA A 309 -6.26 15.84 21.85
N ARG A 310 -5.17 16.13 21.12
CA ARG A 310 -4.68 15.30 20.00
C ARG A 310 -3.96 14.04 20.48
N LEU A 311 -3.44 14.03 21.73
CA LEU A 311 -2.72 12.88 22.26
C LEU A 311 -3.66 11.74 22.57
N ARG A 312 -3.55 10.66 21.81
CA ARG A 312 -4.23 9.40 22.04
C ARG A 312 -3.46 8.56 23.05
N GLY A 313 -4.15 8.06 24.05
CA GLY A 313 -3.53 7.22 25.09
C GLY A 313 -4.51 6.81 26.18
N PRO A 314 -4.54 5.51 26.52
CA PRO A 314 -3.85 4.40 25.87
C PRO A 314 -4.27 4.20 24.42
N ILE A 315 -3.29 3.95 23.54
CA ILE A 315 -3.55 3.74 22.11
C ILE A 315 -4.16 2.36 21.82
N GLY A 316 -4.88 2.30 20.71
CA GLY A 316 -5.49 1.08 20.19
C GLY A 316 -6.98 0.95 20.52
N PHE A 317 -7.65 0.05 19.81
CA PHE A 317 -9.02 -0.33 20.14
C PHE A 317 -9.07 -1.36 21.26
N TYR A 318 -10.13 -1.32 22.07
CA TYR A 318 -10.36 -2.32 23.09
C TYR A 318 -10.83 -3.64 22.45
N ILE A 319 -9.90 -4.56 22.27
CA ILE A 319 -10.15 -5.89 21.71
C ILE A 319 -9.83 -7.02 22.72
N GLY A 320 -9.57 -6.68 23.99
CA GLY A 320 -9.16 -7.66 24.99
C GLY A 320 -7.69 -8.10 24.87
N SER A 321 -6.86 -7.36 24.14
CA SER A 321 -5.45 -7.66 23.87
C SER A 321 -4.63 -7.82 25.15
N LYS A 322 -3.77 -8.84 25.18
CA LYS A 322 -2.85 -9.15 26.29
C LYS A 322 -1.40 -9.33 25.84
N THR A 323 -1.19 -9.76 24.60
CA THR A 323 0.14 -9.97 24.05
C THR A 323 0.63 -8.77 23.23
N PRO A 324 1.94 -8.57 23.06
CA PRO A 324 2.48 -7.51 22.22
C PRO A 324 1.94 -7.54 20.78
N ALA A 325 1.75 -8.73 20.21
CA ALA A 325 1.20 -8.90 18.87
C ALA A 325 -0.26 -8.42 18.77
N GLU A 326 -1.12 -8.81 19.74
CA GLU A 326 -2.52 -8.37 19.79
C GLU A 326 -2.64 -6.86 20.01
N ILE A 327 -1.77 -6.30 20.88
CA ILE A 327 -1.72 -4.84 21.10
C ILE A 327 -1.34 -4.13 19.80
N ALA A 328 -0.37 -4.63 19.04
CA ALA A 328 0.02 -4.05 17.77
C ALA A 328 -1.12 -4.08 16.74
N VAL A 329 -1.93 -5.14 16.69
CA VAL A 329 -3.16 -5.21 15.87
C VAL A 329 -4.15 -4.12 16.28
N SER A 330 -4.39 -4.00 17.59
CA SER A 330 -5.29 -3.00 18.17
C SER A 330 -4.86 -1.56 17.80
N ILE A 331 -3.56 -1.26 17.91
CA ILE A 331 -2.98 0.04 17.53
C ILE A 331 -3.13 0.29 16.04
N MET A 332 -2.77 -0.69 15.20
CA MET A 332 -2.86 -0.53 13.75
C MET A 332 -4.29 -0.28 13.27
N ALA A 333 -5.27 -0.96 13.88
CA ALA A 333 -6.69 -0.75 13.57
C ALA A 333 -7.13 0.69 13.91
N GLU A 334 -6.71 1.25 15.05
CA GLU A 334 -7.01 2.64 15.40
C GLU A 334 -6.33 3.64 14.46
N VAL A 335 -5.05 3.43 14.14
CA VAL A 335 -4.30 4.28 13.18
C VAL A 335 -5.00 4.31 11.82
N LEU A 336 -5.43 3.14 11.31
CA LEU A 336 -6.15 3.05 10.04
C LEU A 336 -7.52 3.73 10.08
N ALA A 337 -8.26 3.60 11.19
CA ALA A 337 -9.54 4.27 11.35
C ALA A 337 -9.38 5.80 11.31
N VAL A 338 -8.38 6.34 12.02
CA VAL A 338 -8.08 7.78 12.02
C VAL A 338 -7.61 8.25 10.63
N LYS A 339 -6.69 7.49 10.00
CA LYS A 339 -6.23 7.75 8.63
C LYS A 339 -7.39 7.84 7.64
N ASN A 340 -8.35 6.91 7.74
CA ASN A 340 -9.51 6.82 6.86
C ASN A 340 -10.69 7.70 7.31
N LYS A 341 -10.50 8.53 8.35
CA LYS A 341 -11.51 9.44 8.92
C LYS A 341 -12.79 8.72 9.36
N VAL A 342 -12.67 7.46 9.81
CA VAL A 342 -13.79 6.69 10.36
C VAL A 342 -14.07 7.15 11.78
N PRO A 343 -15.31 7.49 12.14
CA PRO A 343 -15.68 7.81 13.51
C PRO A 343 -15.42 6.63 14.45
N ILE A 344 -14.70 6.87 15.55
CA ILE A 344 -14.42 5.86 16.56
C ILE A 344 -15.49 6.00 17.67
N ALA A 345 -16.28 4.97 17.86
CA ALA A 345 -17.25 4.93 18.96
C ALA A 345 -16.52 4.83 20.31
N LYS A 346 -17.04 5.52 21.33
CA LYS A 346 -16.44 5.56 22.67
C LYS A 346 -16.27 4.18 23.32
N GLU A 347 -17.14 3.24 23.01
CA GLU A 347 -17.08 1.85 23.47
C GLU A 347 -15.88 1.06 22.92
N HIS A 348 -15.28 1.50 21.82
CA HIS A 348 -14.08 0.89 21.25
C HIS A 348 -12.78 1.53 21.74
N ASP A 349 -12.85 2.67 22.41
CA ASP A 349 -11.70 3.35 22.98
C ASP A 349 -11.26 2.64 24.28
N VAL A 350 -9.99 2.31 24.38
CA VAL A 350 -9.39 1.66 25.58
C VAL A 350 -9.63 2.48 26.84
N MET A 351 -9.72 3.81 26.74
CA MET A 351 -9.98 4.70 27.87
C MET A 351 -11.38 4.47 28.46
N HIS A 352 -12.39 4.21 27.63
CA HIS A 352 -13.80 4.16 28.01
C HIS A 352 -14.36 2.74 28.11
N ALA A 353 -13.93 1.82 27.27
CA ALA A 353 -14.53 0.48 27.13
C ALA A 353 -14.51 -0.37 28.41
N LYS A 354 -13.48 -0.24 29.26
CA LYS A 354 -13.41 -1.00 30.53
C LYS A 354 -14.41 -0.52 31.61
N ASN A 355 -14.94 0.68 31.47
CA ASN A 355 -15.89 1.20 32.48
C ASN A 355 -17.29 0.59 32.28
N SER A 356 -17.63 0.19 31.06
CA SER A 356 -18.90 -0.45 30.73
C SER A 356 -18.99 -1.95 31.05
N GLN A 357 -17.86 -2.61 31.38
CA GLN A 357 -17.82 -4.03 31.77
C GLN A 357 -17.84 -4.23 33.30
N LEU A 358 -17.76 -3.16 34.08
CA LEU A 358 -17.79 -3.20 35.56
C LEU A 358 -19.15 -2.74 36.13
N SER A 359 -20.11 -2.44 35.26
CA SER A 359 -21.50 -2.21 35.54
C SER A 359 -22.37 -3.37 35.07
#